data_ed68d1ba83166f2ba7772e619217d590
#
_entry.id   ed68d1ba83166f2ba7772e619217d590
#
_cell.length_a   1.000
_cell.length_b   1.000
_cell.length_c   1.000
_cell.angle_alpha   90.00
_cell.angle_beta   90.00
_cell.angle_gamma   90.00
#
_symmetry.space_group_name_H-M   'P 1'
#
loop_
_entity.id
_entity.type
_entity.pdbx_description
1 polymer ?
#
loop_
_entity_poly.entity_id
_entity_poly.type
_entity_poly.pdbx_seq_one_letter_code
_entity_poly.pdbx_strand_id
1 'polypeptide(L)'
;MDLVVAAVVPDIVVGSTLKTMLEQADIPVMLRSAGSVNWLVPGTPGGAGPLEVMVPEELLADARELIAALEDGEPADGEPA
;
A
#
# COMPACT_ATOMS: atom_id res chain seq x y z
N MET A 1 -11.03 15.49 6.00
CA MET A 1 -10.39 14.21 6.34
C MET A 1 -9.03 14.15 5.68
N ASP A 2 -8.01 13.99 6.48
CA ASP A 2 -6.66 13.98 5.96
C ASP A 2 -6.21 12.58 5.62
N LEU A 3 -5.50 12.46 4.51
CA LEU A 3 -4.91 11.19 4.13
C LEU A 3 -3.46 11.18 4.57
N VAL A 4 -3.04 10.06 5.11
CA VAL A 4 -1.66 9.89 5.55
C VAL A 4 -1.12 8.59 4.98
N VAL A 5 0.20 8.48 4.95
CA VAL A 5 0.84 7.31 4.39
C VAL A 5 0.80 6.17 5.39
N ALA A 6 0.18 5.08 5.01
CA ALA A 6 0.15 3.88 5.85
C ALA A 6 1.31 2.95 5.52
N ALA A 7 1.74 2.94 4.28
CA ALA A 7 2.81 2.05 3.86
C ALA A 7 3.36 2.51 2.52
N VAL A 8 4.57 2.11 2.23
CA VAL A 8 5.17 2.34 0.92
C VAL A 8 5.44 0.95 0.34
N VAL A 9 4.96 0.74 -0.87
CA VAL A 9 5.08 -0.56 -1.52
C VAL A 9 5.93 -0.42 -2.78
N PRO A 10 6.55 -1.52 -3.21
CA PRO A 10 7.51 -1.43 -4.32
C PRO A 10 6.87 -1.23 -5.69
N ASP A 11 5.64 -1.66 -5.88
CA ASP A 11 5.03 -1.55 -7.20
C ASP A 11 3.53 -1.59 -7.11
N ILE A 12 2.90 -1.47 -8.28
CA ILE A 12 1.44 -1.38 -8.34
C ILE A 12 0.77 -2.71 -7.97
N VAL A 13 1.44 -3.82 -8.19
CA VAL A 13 0.84 -5.11 -7.86
C VAL A 13 0.63 -5.23 -6.36
N VAL A 14 1.68 -4.94 -5.60
CA VAL A 14 1.56 -4.99 -4.15
C VAL A 14 0.60 -3.91 -3.66
N GLY A 15 0.67 -2.73 -4.25
CA GLY A 15 -0.23 -1.65 -3.88
C GLY A 15 -1.68 -2.00 -4.10
N SER A 16 -1.98 -2.60 -5.24
CA SER A 16 -3.36 -2.97 -5.54
C SER A 16 -3.87 -4.05 -4.59
N THR A 17 -3.00 -4.97 -4.23
CA THR A 17 -3.38 -6.02 -3.30
C THR A 17 -3.73 -5.43 -1.94
N LEU A 18 -2.88 -4.54 -1.44
CA LEU A 18 -3.16 -3.90 -0.16
C LEU A 18 -4.42 -3.05 -0.24
N LYS A 19 -4.59 -2.32 -1.35
CA LYS A 19 -5.77 -1.50 -1.51
C LYS A 19 -7.03 -2.35 -1.42
N THR A 20 -7.05 -3.47 -2.12
CA THR A 20 -8.21 -4.34 -2.10
C THR A 20 -8.49 -4.84 -0.69
N MET A 21 -7.46 -5.27 0.00
CA MET A 21 -7.64 -5.81 1.33
C MET A 21 -8.13 -4.76 2.31
N LEU A 22 -7.57 -3.56 2.23
CA LEU A 22 -8.00 -2.51 3.15
C LEU A 22 -9.42 -2.07 2.84
N GLU A 23 -9.78 -2.01 1.57
CA GLU A 23 -11.13 -1.63 1.22
C GLU A 23 -12.15 -2.66 1.66
N GLN A 24 -11.76 -3.92 1.68
CA GLN A 24 -12.65 -4.95 2.21
C GLN A 24 -12.89 -4.77 3.70
N ALA A 25 -12.00 -4.06 4.37
CA ALA A 25 -12.17 -3.75 5.79
C ALA A 25 -12.77 -2.37 5.98
N ASP A 26 -13.34 -1.80 4.92
CA ASP A 26 -13.98 -0.49 4.97
C ASP A 26 -13.00 0.64 5.21
N ILE A 27 -11.77 0.46 4.79
CA ILE A 27 -10.77 1.51 4.89
C ILE A 27 -10.52 2.05 3.48
N PRO A 28 -10.90 3.28 3.18
CA PRO A 28 -10.63 3.85 1.87
C PRO A 28 -9.14 4.00 1.65
N VAL A 29 -8.69 3.75 0.43
CA VAL A 29 -7.28 3.79 0.11
C VAL A 29 -7.05 4.59 -1.15
N MET A 30 -6.00 5.39 -1.13
CA MET A 30 -5.54 6.08 -2.32
C MET A 30 -4.09 5.67 -2.54
N LEU A 31 -3.77 5.31 -3.78
CA LEU A 31 -2.39 5.00 -4.14
C LEU A 31 -1.79 6.22 -4.81
N ARG A 32 -0.55 6.52 -4.45
CA ARG A 32 0.14 7.67 -5.00
C ARG A 32 1.59 7.31 -5.23
N SER A 33 2.19 7.86 -6.28
CA SER A 33 3.61 7.64 -6.52
C SER A 33 4.41 8.13 -5.33
N ALA A 34 5.29 7.28 -4.85
CA ALA A 34 6.09 7.62 -3.68
C ALA A 34 7.17 8.63 -4.03
N GLY A 35 7.58 8.70 -5.28
CA GLY A 35 8.60 9.65 -5.67
C GLY A 35 8.10 10.53 -6.78
N SER A 36 8.67 11.69 -6.89
CA SER A 36 8.29 12.59 -7.93
C SER A 36 9.17 12.46 -9.15
N VAL A 37 10.06 11.49 -9.14
CA VAL A 37 11.02 11.38 -10.24
C VAL A 37 10.45 10.76 -11.48
N ASN A 38 9.23 10.27 -11.42
CA ASN A 38 8.62 9.65 -12.58
C ASN A 38 8.63 10.56 -13.79
N TRP A 39 8.42 11.83 -13.57
CA TRP A 39 8.38 12.76 -14.66
C TRP A 39 9.78 13.02 -15.23
N LEU A 40 10.80 12.66 -14.47
CA LEU A 40 12.17 12.83 -14.93
C LEU A 40 12.65 11.66 -15.74
N VAL A 41 11.87 10.60 -15.83
CA VAL A 41 12.25 9.41 -16.57
C VAL A 41 11.20 9.17 -17.63
N PRO A 42 11.29 9.86 -18.73
CA PRO A 42 10.29 9.71 -19.79
C PRO A 42 10.21 8.27 -20.24
N GLY A 43 9.01 7.83 -20.49
CA GLY A 43 8.84 6.46 -20.93
C GLY A 43 8.60 5.49 -19.81
N THR A 44 8.76 5.90 -18.59
CA THR A 44 8.45 5.04 -17.47
C THR A 44 6.95 4.99 -17.31
N PRO A 45 6.37 3.78 -17.35
CA PRO A 45 4.92 3.68 -17.22
C PRO A 45 4.47 4.20 -15.87
N GLY A 46 3.33 4.85 -15.87
CA GLY A 46 2.74 5.27 -14.62
C GLY A 46 2.50 4.05 -13.76
N GLY A 47 2.82 4.14 -12.52
CA GLY A 47 2.64 3.01 -11.64
C GLY A 47 3.85 2.12 -11.51
N ALA A 48 4.86 2.35 -12.35
CA ALA A 48 6.11 1.63 -12.17
C ALA A 48 6.85 2.28 -11.01
N GLY A 49 7.41 1.48 -10.14
CA GLY A 49 8.17 1.98 -9.01
C GLY A 49 7.32 2.10 -7.77
N PRO A 50 7.89 2.65 -6.72
CA PRO A 50 7.23 2.62 -5.40
C PRO A 50 5.99 3.50 -5.34
N LEU A 51 5.03 3.04 -4.56
CA LEU A 51 3.78 3.76 -4.34
C LEU A 51 3.54 3.92 -2.86
N GLU A 52 2.83 5.00 -2.52
CA GLU A 52 2.39 5.22 -1.17
C GLU A 52 0.95 4.78 -1.03
N VAL A 53 0.68 3.99 -0.01
CA VAL A 53 -0.68 3.57 0.31
C VAL A 53 -1.19 4.57 1.34
N MET A 54 -2.19 5.37 0.95
CA MET A 54 -2.67 6.44 1.81
C MET A 54 -4.06 6.13 2.31
N VAL A 55 -4.27 6.39 3.58
CA VAL A 55 -5.56 6.13 4.23
C VAL A 55 -5.93 7.34 5.08
N PRO A 56 -7.21 7.46 5.46
CA PRO A 56 -7.59 8.53 6.37
C PRO A 56 -6.84 8.42 7.68
N GLU A 57 -6.45 9.55 8.20
CA GLU A 57 -5.64 9.58 9.41
C GLU A 57 -6.28 8.83 10.56
N GLU A 58 -7.59 8.96 10.70
CA GLU A 58 -8.28 8.30 11.81
C GLU A 58 -8.32 6.80 11.66
N LEU A 59 -8.01 6.27 10.47
CA LEU A 59 -7.99 4.83 10.26
C LEU A 59 -6.58 4.29 10.11
N LEU A 60 -5.59 5.14 10.35
CA LEU A 60 -4.21 4.74 10.15
C LEU A 60 -3.81 3.55 11.01
N ALA A 61 -4.21 3.57 12.28
CA ALA A 61 -3.84 2.48 13.17
C ALA A 61 -4.43 1.16 12.69
N ASP A 62 -5.70 1.20 12.26
CA ASP A 62 -6.35 0.00 11.76
C ASP A 62 -5.67 -0.48 10.49
N ALA A 63 -5.33 0.45 9.61
CA ALA A 63 -4.68 0.07 8.36
C ALA A 63 -3.33 -0.59 8.64
N ARG A 64 -2.57 -0.03 9.54
CA ARG A 64 -1.26 -0.59 9.87
C ARG A 64 -1.36 -1.96 10.48
N GLU A 65 -2.39 -2.17 11.29
CA GLU A 65 -2.61 -3.47 11.89
C GLU A 65 -2.87 -4.53 10.82
N LEU A 66 -3.70 -4.19 9.86
CA LEU A 66 -4.01 -5.11 8.78
C LEU A 66 -2.80 -5.40 7.92
N ILE A 67 -2.04 -4.37 7.62
CA ILE A 67 -0.84 -4.54 6.81
C ILE A 67 0.17 -5.42 7.53
N ALA A 68 0.35 -5.19 8.82
CA ALA A 68 1.28 -5.99 9.60
C ALA A 68 0.83 -7.43 9.68
N ALA A 69 -0.46 -7.64 9.84
CA ALA A 69 -0.98 -9.00 9.91
C ALA A 69 -0.76 -9.73 8.59
N LEU A 70 -0.91 -9.01 7.49
CA LEU A 70 -0.68 -9.62 6.20
C LEU A 70 0.77 -10.02 6.04
N GLU A 71 1.67 -9.14 6.41
CA GLU A 71 3.09 -9.42 6.29
C GLU A 71 3.52 -10.55 7.20
N ASP A 72 2.99 -10.57 8.40
CA ASP A 72 3.34 -11.62 9.34
C ASP A 72 2.69 -12.93 8.99
N GLY A 73 1.47 -12.86 8.54
CA GLY A 73 0.73 -14.07 8.25
C GLY A 73 1.24 -14.80 7.04
N GLU A 74 1.73 -14.05 6.07
CA GLU A 74 2.15 -14.66 4.85
C GLU A 74 3.31 -15.64 5.04
N PRO A 75 4.37 -15.25 5.73
CA PRO A 75 5.42 -16.21 5.99
C PRO A 75 4.92 -17.42 6.73
N ALA A 76 4.02 -17.19 7.67
CA ALA A 76 3.49 -18.30 8.42
C ALA A 76 2.72 -19.25 7.51
N ASP A 77 2.03 -18.69 6.58
CA ASP A 77 1.30 -19.51 5.64
C ASP A 77 2.22 -20.32 4.79
N GLY A 78 3.20 -19.64 4.25
CA GLY A 78 4.08 -20.29 3.36
C GLY A 78 5.03 -21.21 4.08
N GLU A 79 4.95 -21.16 5.36
CA GLU A 79 5.94 -21.84 6.14
C GLU A 79 5.33 -22.97 6.87
N PRO A 80 5.19 -24.03 6.28
CA PRO A 80 4.54 -25.14 6.93
C PRO A 80 5.30 -25.61 8.12
N ALA A 81 6.40 -25.10 8.27
CA ALA A 81 7.26 -25.40 9.40
C ALA A 81 7.46 -26.86 9.56
#